data_3f4e369a463dd81b1bcfc3e3f93842e4
#
_entry.id   3f4e369a463dd81b1bcfc3e3f93842e4
#
_cell.length_a   1.000
_cell.length_b   1.000
_cell.length_c   1.000
_cell.angle_alpha   90.00
_cell.angle_beta   90.00
_cell.angle_gamma   90.00
#
_symmetry.space_group_name_H-M   'P 1'
#
loop_
_entity.id
_entity.type
_entity.pdbx_description
1 polymer ?
#
loop_
_entity_poly.entity_id
_entity_poly.type
_entity_poly.pdbx_seq_one_letter_code
_entity_poly.pdbx_strand_id
1 'polypeptide(L)'
;MKMNINIIPVLCFLLLCSCKNGNASIQSTNETVQDTIKSITLPAIPTMMTAPEQRADFLVKHYWDNVNFADTNYIHHPEVTEQAWADYCDILNHVPLETAQEAMRKTIERTNVDKKVFTYITDLADKYLYDPNSPMRNEEFYIPVLDVMLDSPLLEEIEKVHPKARRELAQN
;
A
#
# COMPACT_ATOMS: atom_id res chain seq x y z
N MET A 1 39.73 -52.48 -8.15
CA MET A 1 39.74 -53.57 -9.14
C MET A 1 38.70 -53.20 -10.22
N LYS A 2 39.21 -52.91 -11.44
CA LYS A 2 38.54 -52.84 -12.76
C LYS A 2 37.37 -51.88 -12.93
N MET A 3 37.75 -50.75 -13.46
CA MET A 3 37.38 -50.01 -14.67
C MET A 3 36.57 -50.82 -15.71
N ASN A 4 35.54 -50.22 -16.25
CA ASN A 4 35.22 -50.34 -17.66
C ASN A 4 34.50 -49.09 -18.17
N ILE A 5 35.28 -48.42 -19.00
CA ILE A 5 34.93 -47.34 -19.91
C ILE A 5 34.30 -47.99 -21.15
N ASN A 6 33.20 -47.47 -21.63
CA ASN A 6 32.82 -47.67 -23.01
C ASN A 6 32.38 -46.35 -23.65
N ILE A 7 33.13 -46.02 -24.69
CA ILE A 7 33.17 -44.83 -25.51
C ILE A 7 32.53 -45.17 -26.88
N ILE A 8 31.66 -44.26 -27.40
CA ILE A 8 31.46 -43.86 -28.82
C ILE A 8 30.58 -44.80 -29.70
N PRO A 9 29.83 -44.34 -30.74
CA PRO A 9 30.12 -43.16 -31.57
C PRO A 9 28.94 -42.25 -31.95
N VAL A 10 29.33 -41.03 -32.30
CA VAL A 10 28.73 -40.04 -33.21
C VAL A 10 28.14 -40.67 -34.47
N LEU A 11 26.93 -40.30 -34.83
CA LEU A 11 26.53 -40.33 -36.23
C LEU A 11 25.62 -39.12 -36.54
N CYS A 12 26.25 -38.21 -37.30
CA CYS A 12 25.64 -37.13 -38.07
C CYS A 12 24.64 -37.66 -39.09
N PHE A 13 23.42 -37.14 -39.12
CA PHE A 13 22.60 -37.20 -40.31
C PHE A 13 21.90 -35.87 -40.55
N LEU A 14 22.48 -35.13 -41.48
CA LEU A 14 21.83 -34.03 -42.18
C LEU A 14 20.84 -34.60 -43.19
N LEU A 15 19.58 -34.19 -43.16
CA LEU A 15 18.77 -34.12 -44.35
C LEU A 15 17.78 -32.97 -44.27
N LEU A 16 17.83 -32.22 -45.33
CA LEU A 16 17.13 -31.00 -45.70
C LEU A 16 15.68 -31.25 -46.11
N CYS A 17 14.92 -30.16 -46.03
CA CYS A 17 13.78 -29.84 -46.91
C CYS A 17 12.37 -30.28 -46.43
N SER A 18 11.48 -29.40 -46.13
CA SER A 18 10.61 -28.74 -47.12
C SER A 18 9.53 -27.91 -46.47
N CYS A 19 9.31 -26.72 -46.93
CA CYS A 19 8.20 -25.83 -46.66
C CYS A 19 6.87 -26.47 -46.94
N LYS A 20 5.84 -26.24 -46.09
CA LYS A 20 4.52 -25.79 -46.53
C LYS A 20 3.62 -25.33 -45.36
N ASN A 21 3.22 -24.11 -45.46
CA ASN A 21 1.97 -23.48 -45.10
C ASN A 21 0.98 -24.22 -44.19
N GLY A 22 0.56 -23.51 -43.15
CA GLY A 22 -0.80 -23.66 -42.70
C GLY A 22 -1.03 -23.40 -41.22
N ASN A 23 -1.70 -22.30 -40.93
CA ASN A 23 -2.37 -21.95 -39.66
C ASN A 23 -1.51 -21.55 -38.47
N ALA A 24 -1.33 -20.25 -38.37
CA ALA A 24 -1.07 -19.58 -37.12
C ALA A 24 -2.26 -19.80 -36.17
N SER A 25 -2.16 -20.76 -35.28
CA SER A 25 -2.92 -20.74 -34.04
C SER A 25 -2.36 -19.62 -33.21
N ILE A 26 -3.11 -18.53 -33.13
CA ILE A 26 -2.90 -17.47 -32.14
C ILE A 26 -3.11 -18.14 -30.78
N GLN A 27 -2.03 -18.57 -30.15
CA GLN A 27 -2.02 -18.74 -28.71
C GLN A 27 -2.14 -17.35 -28.12
N SER A 28 -3.37 -17.02 -27.73
CA SER A 28 -3.64 -15.93 -26.81
C SER A 28 -2.92 -16.27 -25.50
N THR A 29 -1.68 -15.85 -25.37
CA THR A 29 -1.05 -15.70 -24.07
C THR A 29 -1.82 -14.59 -23.39
N ASN A 30 -2.77 -14.96 -22.55
CA ASN A 30 -3.23 -14.11 -21.47
C ASN A 30 -2.02 -13.92 -20.52
N GLU A 31 -1.13 -13.01 -20.89
CA GLU A 31 -0.29 -12.33 -19.92
C GLU A 31 -1.28 -11.49 -19.10
N THR A 32 -1.66 -12.03 -17.95
CA THR A 32 -2.15 -11.23 -16.85
C THR A 32 -1.03 -10.25 -16.56
N VAL A 33 -1.17 -9.03 -17.07
CA VAL A 33 -0.35 -7.90 -16.64
C VAL A 33 -0.68 -7.74 -15.17
N GLN A 34 0.11 -8.39 -14.32
CA GLN A 34 0.11 -8.18 -12.90
C GLN A 34 0.71 -6.79 -12.75
N ASP A 35 -0.17 -5.81 -12.60
CA ASP A 35 0.20 -4.40 -12.41
C ASP A 35 0.90 -4.32 -11.05
N THR A 36 2.22 -4.43 -11.08
CA THR A 36 3.04 -4.51 -9.88
C THR A 36 3.25 -3.08 -9.40
N ILE A 37 2.51 -2.66 -8.36
CA ILE A 37 2.74 -1.39 -7.68
C ILE A 37 4.15 -1.42 -7.08
N LYS A 38 5.07 -0.64 -7.66
CA LYS A 38 6.48 -0.60 -7.22
C LYS A 38 6.74 0.45 -6.16
N SER A 39 5.96 1.53 -6.14
CA SER A 39 6.10 2.63 -5.19
C SER A 39 4.87 3.54 -5.26
N ILE A 40 4.62 4.28 -4.19
CA ILE A 40 3.66 5.39 -4.19
C ILE A 40 4.37 6.64 -4.70
N THR A 41 3.78 7.27 -5.71
CA THR A 41 4.31 8.52 -6.27
C THR A 41 3.87 9.70 -5.41
N LEU A 42 4.82 10.37 -4.76
CA LEU A 42 4.54 11.57 -3.99
C LEU A 42 4.21 12.77 -4.87
N PRO A 43 3.43 13.73 -4.38
CA PRO A 43 3.16 14.97 -5.10
C PRO A 43 4.44 15.82 -5.21
N ALA A 44 4.59 16.50 -6.34
CA ALA A 44 5.69 17.44 -6.53
C ALA A 44 5.49 18.69 -5.64
N ILE A 45 6.41 18.92 -4.71
CA ILE A 45 6.37 20.11 -3.86
C ILE A 45 6.67 21.35 -4.73
N PRO A 46 5.83 22.39 -4.71
CA PRO A 46 6.07 23.63 -5.44
C PRO A 46 7.45 24.22 -5.12
N THR A 47 8.22 24.60 -6.13
CA THR A 47 9.60 25.11 -5.98
C THR A 47 9.69 26.39 -5.15
N MET A 48 8.61 27.15 -5.05
CA MET A 48 8.51 28.36 -4.22
C MET A 48 8.43 28.05 -2.71
N MET A 49 8.07 26.82 -2.33
CA MET A 49 8.04 26.38 -0.94
C MET A 49 9.44 25.97 -0.50
N THR A 50 10.20 26.92 0.06
CA THR A 50 11.59 26.70 0.48
C THR A 50 11.72 26.41 1.97
N ALA A 51 10.79 26.90 2.80
CA ALA A 51 10.81 26.64 4.24
C ALA A 51 10.41 25.17 4.56
N PRO A 52 11.15 24.49 5.44
CA PRO A 52 10.85 23.09 5.82
C PRO A 52 9.41 22.91 6.30
N GLU A 53 8.89 23.86 7.09
CA GLU A 53 7.53 23.81 7.66
C GLU A 53 6.46 23.87 6.56
N GLN A 54 6.66 24.73 5.54
CA GLN A 54 5.75 24.82 4.39
C GLN A 54 5.76 23.53 3.57
N ARG A 55 6.92 22.91 3.43
CA ARG A 55 7.08 21.66 2.71
C ARG A 55 6.42 20.50 3.45
N ALA A 56 6.57 20.45 4.77
CA ALA A 56 5.92 19.46 5.63
C ALA A 56 4.39 19.62 5.57
N ASP A 57 3.88 20.84 5.73
CA ASP A 57 2.45 21.15 5.64
C ASP A 57 1.85 20.74 4.28
N PHE A 58 2.57 21.02 3.18
CA PHE A 58 2.15 20.60 1.86
C PHE A 58 2.13 19.07 1.74
N LEU A 59 3.21 18.38 2.14
CA LEU A 59 3.31 16.94 2.04
C LEU A 59 2.23 16.22 2.86
N VAL A 60 1.99 16.64 4.08
CA VAL A 60 0.97 16.05 4.96
C VAL A 60 -0.42 16.13 4.32
N LYS A 61 -0.75 17.25 3.67
CA LYS A 61 -2.06 17.47 3.04
C LYS A 61 -2.23 16.73 1.71
N HIS A 62 -1.13 16.47 1.01
CA HIS A 62 -1.14 15.99 -0.38
C HIS A 62 -0.48 14.62 -0.57
N TYR A 63 0.02 13.99 0.50
CA TYR A 63 0.80 12.76 0.45
C TYR A 63 0.15 11.67 -0.39
N TRP A 64 -1.15 11.51 -0.23
CA TRP A 64 -1.92 10.46 -0.85
C TRP A 64 -2.63 10.86 -2.15
N ASP A 65 -2.42 12.08 -2.69
CA ASP A 65 -3.19 12.60 -3.83
C ASP A 65 -3.09 11.73 -5.08
N ASN A 66 -1.95 11.08 -5.28
CA ASN A 66 -1.71 10.20 -6.43
C ASN A 66 -2.14 8.73 -6.17
N VAL A 67 -2.74 8.44 -5.02
CA VAL A 67 -3.22 7.11 -4.66
C VAL A 67 -4.72 6.99 -4.90
N ASN A 68 -5.10 5.98 -5.68
CA ASN A 68 -6.50 5.59 -5.85
C ASN A 68 -6.87 4.52 -4.83
N PHE A 69 -7.51 4.88 -3.73
CA PHE A 69 -7.94 3.95 -2.68
C PHE A 69 -9.06 2.99 -3.11
N ALA A 70 -9.65 3.14 -4.30
CA ALA A 70 -10.51 2.12 -4.89
C ALA A 70 -9.71 0.96 -5.51
N ASP A 71 -8.40 1.11 -5.69
CA ASP A 71 -7.52 0.06 -6.19
C ASP A 71 -7.08 -0.86 -5.03
N THR A 72 -7.65 -2.07 -4.98
CA THR A 72 -7.33 -3.06 -3.95
C THR A 72 -5.93 -3.67 -4.09
N ASN A 73 -5.18 -3.40 -5.16
CA ASN A 73 -3.81 -3.90 -5.30
C ASN A 73 -2.89 -3.37 -4.19
N TYR A 74 -3.15 -2.19 -3.63
CA TYR A 74 -2.36 -1.65 -2.52
C TYR A 74 -2.33 -2.56 -1.28
N ILE A 75 -3.40 -3.31 -0.98
CA ILE A 75 -3.41 -4.25 0.15
C ILE A 75 -2.61 -5.54 -0.13
N HIS A 76 -2.28 -5.81 -1.38
CA HIS A 76 -1.49 -6.96 -1.80
C HIS A 76 0.02 -6.66 -1.92
N HIS A 77 0.41 -5.40 -1.72
CA HIS A 77 1.79 -4.92 -1.74
C HIS A 77 2.14 -4.20 -0.42
N PRO A 78 2.15 -4.95 0.73
CA PRO A 78 2.40 -4.37 2.04
C PRO A 78 3.77 -3.69 2.13
N GLU A 79 4.79 -4.20 1.41
CA GLU A 79 6.12 -3.60 1.35
C GLU A 79 6.11 -2.17 0.79
N VAL A 80 5.13 -1.82 -0.05
CA VAL A 80 4.96 -0.48 -0.61
C VAL A 80 4.03 0.36 0.27
N THR A 81 2.87 -0.19 0.61
CA THR A 81 1.81 0.57 1.29
C THR A 81 2.15 0.82 2.77
N GLU A 82 2.72 -0.19 3.44
CA GLU A 82 3.12 -0.05 4.84
C GLU A 82 4.33 0.88 5.00
N GLN A 83 5.31 0.84 4.06
CA GLN A 83 6.40 1.80 4.07
C GLN A 83 5.89 3.23 3.88
N ALA A 84 5.01 3.45 2.90
CA ALA A 84 4.43 4.76 2.68
C ALA A 84 3.58 5.25 3.87
N TRP A 85 2.90 4.33 4.56
CA TRP A 85 2.18 4.64 5.79
C TRP A 85 3.12 5.08 6.91
N ALA A 86 4.24 4.37 7.11
CA ALA A 86 5.25 4.74 8.09
C ALA A 86 5.85 6.13 7.78
N ASP A 87 6.22 6.37 6.53
CA ASP A 87 6.75 7.66 6.09
C ASP A 87 5.72 8.80 6.31
N TYR A 88 4.45 8.53 6.04
CA TYR A 88 3.37 9.48 6.30
C TYR A 88 3.22 9.80 7.79
N CYS A 89 3.21 8.78 8.64
CA CYS A 89 3.14 8.95 10.09
C CYS A 89 4.34 9.76 10.64
N ASP A 90 5.52 9.58 10.06
CA ASP A 90 6.71 10.38 10.44
C ASP A 90 6.52 11.86 10.07
N ILE A 91 6.04 12.15 8.86
CA ILE A 91 5.82 13.53 8.40
C ILE A 91 4.79 14.28 9.28
N LEU A 92 3.79 13.60 9.83
CA LEU A 92 2.80 14.21 10.74
C LEU A 92 3.44 14.88 11.95
N ASN A 93 4.61 14.40 12.43
CA ASN A 93 5.33 15.00 13.55
C ASN A 93 5.97 16.38 13.22
N HIS A 94 5.98 16.77 11.95
CA HIS A 94 6.60 18.00 11.47
C HIS A 94 5.61 19.14 11.20
N VAL A 95 4.34 18.96 11.60
CA VAL A 95 3.29 19.96 11.43
C VAL A 95 2.53 20.17 12.75
N PRO A 96 1.77 21.28 12.91
CA PRO A 96 0.91 21.46 14.07
C PRO A 96 -0.09 20.32 14.24
N LEU A 97 -0.40 19.95 15.48
CA LEU A 97 -1.29 18.84 15.82
C LEU A 97 -2.62 18.91 15.07
N GLU A 98 -3.25 20.07 15.02
CA GLU A 98 -4.52 20.28 14.32
C GLU A 98 -4.41 19.94 12.83
N THR A 99 -3.30 20.37 12.18
CA THR A 99 -3.03 20.03 10.77
C THR A 99 -2.83 18.53 10.58
N ALA A 100 -2.10 17.88 11.49
CA ALA A 100 -1.87 16.44 11.43
C ALA A 100 -3.18 15.66 11.59
N GLN A 101 -4.02 16.05 12.55
CA GLN A 101 -5.31 15.42 12.80
C GLN A 101 -6.28 15.60 11.63
N GLU A 102 -6.33 16.79 11.02
CA GLU A 102 -7.16 17.05 9.84
C GLU A 102 -6.69 16.23 8.64
N ALA A 103 -5.38 16.19 8.41
CA ALA A 103 -4.80 15.40 7.31
C ALA A 103 -5.04 13.90 7.49
N MET A 104 -4.88 13.39 8.72
CA MET A 104 -5.20 11.99 9.04
C MET A 104 -6.67 11.70 8.80
N ARG A 105 -7.59 12.52 9.29
CA ARG A 105 -9.03 12.38 9.06
C ARG A 105 -9.34 12.27 7.57
N LYS A 106 -8.87 13.21 6.76
CA LYS A 106 -9.07 13.22 5.30
C LYS A 106 -8.49 11.99 4.63
N THR A 107 -7.34 11.51 5.09
CA THR A 107 -6.73 10.29 4.55
C THR A 107 -7.64 9.09 4.80
N ILE A 108 -8.11 8.89 6.03
CA ILE A 108 -8.98 7.76 6.36
C ILE A 108 -10.34 7.87 5.66
N GLU A 109 -10.93 9.07 5.58
CA GLU A 109 -12.18 9.30 4.83
C GLU A 109 -12.06 8.88 3.36
N ARG A 110 -10.91 9.14 2.71
CA ARG A 110 -10.67 8.73 1.32
C ARG A 110 -10.58 7.22 1.14
N THR A 111 -10.23 6.46 2.16
CA THR A 111 -10.22 4.98 2.11
C THR A 111 -11.63 4.39 2.24
N ASN A 112 -12.62 5.18 2.63
CA ASN A 112 -14.02 4.76 2.87
C ASN A 112 -14.79 4.50 1.56
N VAL A 113 -14.11 4.01 0.53
CA VAL A 113 -14.65 3.66 -0.78
C VAL A 113 -14.67 2.15 -1.04
N ASP A 114 -13.80 1.39 -0.35
CA ASP A 114 -13.74 -0.06 -0.38
C ASP A 114 -13.48 -0.61 1.03
N LYS A 115 -14.29 -1.58 1.49
CA LYS A 115 -14.21 -2.12 2.86
C LYS A 115 -12.84 -2.76 3.14
N LYS A 116 -12.23 -3.45 2.17
CA LYS A 116 -10.95 -4.13 2.38
C LYS A 116 -9.82 -3.13 2.54
N VAL A 117 -9.80 -2.12 1.68
CA VAL A 117 -8.80 -1.03 1.76
C VAL A 117 -8.98 -0.23 3.05
N PHE A 118 -10.22 0.11 3.39
CA PHE A 118 -10.54 0.80 4.65
C PHE A 118 -10.03 0.04 5.87
N THR A 119 -10.37 -1.26 5.97
CA THR A 119 -9.93 -2.11 7.07
C THR A 119 -8.42 -2.21 7.12
N TYR A 120 -7.76 -2.45 5.98
CA TYR A 120 -6.31 -2.57 5.92
C TYR A 120 -5.59 -1.29 6.39
N ILE A 121 -6.03 -0.12 5.95
CA ILE A 121 -5.42 1.16 6.35
C ILE A 121 -5.71 1.49 7.83
N THR A 122 -6.91 1.19 8.33
CA THR A 122 -7.22 1.37 9.76
C THR A 122 -6.45 0.38 10.65
N ASP A 123 -6.17 -0.83 10.18
CA ASP A 123 -5.30 -1.80 10.87
C ASP A 123 -3.84 -1.31 10.89
N LEU A 124 -3.34 -0.70 9.82
CA LEU A 124 -2.04 -0.03 9.83
C LEU A 124 -2.02 1.13 10.84
N ALA A 125 -3.08 1.94 10.89
CA ALA A 125 -3.17 3.00 11.88
C ALA A 125 -3.14 2.45 13.31
N ASP A 126 -3.85 1.36 13.61
CA ASP A 126 -3.81 0.67 14.90
C ASP A 126 -2.38 0.21 15.22
N LYS A 127 -1.75 -0.51 14.30
CA LYS A 127 -0.39 -1.06 14.42
C LYS A 127 0.66 0.02 14.69
N TYR A 128 0.59 1.15 14.00
CA TYR A 128 1.61 2.19 14.07
C TYR A 128 1.34 3.21 15.17
N LEU A 129 0.09 3.62 15.39
CA LEU A 129 -0.26 4.76 16.23
C LEU A 129 -0.80 4.36 17.60
N TYR A 130 -1.31 3.13 17.77
CA TYR A 130 -1.93 2.71 19.02
C TYR A 130 -1.22 1.53 19.71
N ASP A 131 -0.62 0.58 18.98
CA ASP A 131 0.09 -0.55 19.60
C ASP A 131 1.14 -0.04 20.61
N PRO A 132 1.13 -0.53 21.87
CA PRO A 132 2.05 -0.09 22.90
C PRO A 132 3.52 -0.38 22.59
N ASN A 133 3.80 -1.31 21.68
CA ASN A 133 5.16 -1.63 21.24
C ASN A 133 5.61 -0.83 20.02
N SER A 134 4.73 -0.02 19.43
CA SER A 134 5.08 0.79 18.28
C SER A 134 5.98 1.96 18.69
N PRO A 135 7.14 2.14 18.05
CA PRO A 135 7.99 3.31 18.28
C PRO A 135 7.35 4.61 17.76
N MET A 136 6.31 4.50 16.93
CA MET A 136 5.58 5.63 16.34
C MET A 136 4.24 5.88 17.03
N ARG A 137 4.00 5.25 18.20
CA ARG A 137 2.74 5.41 18.94
C ARG A 137 2.45 6.88 19.21
N ASN A 138 1.27 7.31 18.75
CA ASN A 138 0.76 8.65 18.95
C ASN A 138 -0.77 8.63 18.93
N GLU A 139 -1.39 8.63 20.11
CA GLU A 139 -2.84 8.51 20.26
C GLU A 139 -3.57 9.74 19.72
N GLU A 140 -2.93 10.92 19.75
CA GLU A 140 -3.51 12.14 19.19
C GLU A 140 -3.72 12.04 17.66
N PHE A 141 -2.81 11.35 16.95
CA PHE A 141 -2.98 11.08 15.53
C PHE A 141 -3.97 9.94 15.27
N TYR A 142 -4.20 9.07 16.28
CA TYR A 142 -5.14 7.96 16.16
C TYR A 142 -6.59 8.36 16.42
N ILE A 143 -6.84 9.42 17.19
CA ILE A 143 -8.21 9.94 17.47
C ILE A 143 -9.03 10.17 16.19
N PRO A 144 -8.56 10.90 15.16
CA PRO A 144 -9.32 11.09 13.93
C PRO A 144 -9.59 9.79 13.16
N VAL A 145 -8.73 8.77 13.29
CA VAL A 145 -8.98 7.44 12.71
C VAL A 145 -10.21 6.81 13.36
N LEU A 146 -10.25 6.83 14.70
CA LEU A 146 -11.39 6.31 15.46
C LEU A 146 -12.69 7.02 15.11
N ASP A 147 -12.66 8.36 15.01
CA ASP A 147 -13.84 9.15 14.64
C ASP A 147 -14.39 8.72 13.26
N VAL A 148 -13.53 8.57 12.25
CA VAL A 148 -13.94 8.12 10.92
C VAL A 148 -14.45 6.68 10.93
N MET A 149 -13.82 5.79 11.72
CA MET A 149 -14.31 4.40 11.87
C MET A 149 -15.72 4.36 12.45
N LEU A 150 -16.02 5.20 13.44
CA LEU A 150 -17.36 5.27 14.07
C LEU A 150 -18.42 5.81 13.10
N ASP A 151 -18.04 6.75 12.24
CA ASP A 151 -18.94 7.37 11.26
C ASP A 151 -19.06 6.55 9.96
N SER A 152 -18.16 5.57 9.74
CA SER A 152 -18.11 4.81 8.48
C SER A 152 -19.35 3.95 8.27
N PRO A 153 -19.99 4.03 7.08
CA PRO A 153 -21.05 3.11 6.68
C PRO A 153 -20.54 1.72 6.27
N LEU A 154 -19.22 1.55 6.10
CA LEU A 154 -18.61 0.26 5.72
C LEU A 154 -18.49 -0.69 6.91
N LEU A 155 -18.53 -0.18 8.16
CA LEU A 155 -18.41 -0.98 9.36
C LEU A 155 -19.81 -1.26 9.95
N GLU A 156 -20.01 -2.52 10.35
CA GLU A 156 -21.16 -2.92 11.12
C GLU A 156 -21.01 -2.51 12.60
N GLU A 157 -22.13 -2.43 13.35
CA GLU A 157 -22.10 -2.00 14.74
C GLU A 157 -21.17 -2.85 15.63
N ILE A 158 -21.06 -4.15 15.34
CA ILE A 158 -20.14 -5.04 16.07
C ILE A 158 -18.67 -4.67 15.83
N GLU A 159 -18.34 -4.19 14.62
CA GLU A 159 -16.98 -3.77 14.25
C GLU A 159 -16.61 -2.43 14.90
N LYS A 160 -17.59 -1.63 15.30
CA LYS A 160 -17.43 -0.32 15.98
C LYS A 160 -17.22 -0.41 17.50
N VAL A 161 -17.41 -1.58 18.10
CA VAL A 161 -17.30 -1.75 19.57
C VAL A 161 -15.92 -1.37 20.09
N HIS A 162 -14.84 -1.87 19.47
CA HIS A 162 -13.49 -1.55 19.87
C HIS A 162 -13.09 -0.09 19.59
N PRO A 163 -13.34 0.47 18.40
CA PRO A 163 -13.12 1.89 18.13
C PRO A 163 -13.83 2.79 19.14
N LYS A 164 -15.07 2.50 19.50
CA LYS A 164 -15.83 3.27 20.48
C LYS A 164 -15.18 3.26 21.86
N ALA A 165 -14.82 2.09 22.37
CA ALA A 165 -14.16 1.96 23.68
C ALA A 165 -12.82 2.72 23.71
N ARG A 166 -12.02 2.63 22.65
CA ARG A 166 -10.74 3.35 22.53
C ARG A 166 -10.95 4.87 22.47
N ARG A 167 -11.97 5.31 21.73
CA ARG A 167 -12.31 6.74 21.60
C ARG A 167 -12.73 7.34 22.94
N GLU A 168 -13.50 6.59 23.74
CA GLU A 168 -13.89 7.00 25.09
C GLU A 168 -12.68 7.10 26.04
N LEU A 169 -11.73 6.18 25.94
CA LEU A 169 -10.49 6.22 26.74
C LEU A 169 -9.60 7.41 26.38
N ALA A 170 -9.52 7.79 25.11
CA ALA A 170 -8.72 8.92 24.65
C ALA A 170 -9.29 10.30 25.07
N GLN A 171 -10.49 10.37 25.62
CA GLN A 171 -11.12 11.60 26.13
C GLN A 171 -10.86 11.86 27.63
N ASN A 172 -10.32 10.88 28.35
CA ASN A 172 -10.10 10.95 29.80
C ASN A 172 -8.61 11.17 30.14
#